data_d6e54cfedee68be39136e300701c0a0f
#
_entry.id   d6e54cfedee68be39136e300701c0a0f
#
_cell.length_a   1.000
_cell.length_b   1.000
_cell.length_c   1.000
_cell.angle_alpha   90.00
_cell.angle_beta   90.00
_cell.angle_gamma   90.00
#
_symmetry.space_group_name_H-M   'P 1'
#
loop_
_entity.id
_entity.type
_entity.pdbx_description
1 polymer ?
#
loop_
_entity_poly.entity_id
_entity_poly.type
_entity_poly.pdbx_seq_one_letter_code
_entity_poly.pdbx_strand_id
1 'polypeptide(L)'
;MINNLQYIISREVKPGKAAVITLATVQAGRGAENIIPDEVYIRGTVRNSDMETRAFVFQRIDEILKGTCMAMRADYELKFDYGYPPVFNEQSMTDGMIATAKNLLGDDKVKLYTEQAMGGEDAGFFYQKVPGCFFRLYNPAPFVDGEIYPGHNARFVLDDSILYEGTALLAQGAVDFLNR
;
A
#
# COMPACT_ATOMS: atom_id res chain seq x y z
N MET A 1 -19.71 -7.10 -14.31
CA MET A 1 -18.52 -7.54 -13.55
C MET A 1 -17.73 -6.39 -12.98
N ILE A 2 -17.08 -5.52 -13.76
CA ILE A 2 -16.21 -4.43 -13.27
C ILE A 2 -16.89 -3.58 -12.19
N ASN A 3 -18.08 -3.08 -12.45
CA ASN A 3 -18.84 -2.28 -11.48
C ASN A 3 -19.19 -3.06 -10.21
N ASN A 4 -19.49 -4.37 -10.34
CA ASN A 4 -19.84 -5.20 -9.20
C ASN A 4 -18.65 -5.37 -8.24
N LEU A 5 -17.42 -5.47 -8.75
CA LEU A 5 -16.23 -5.51 -7.91
C LEU A 5 -16.03 -4.23 -7.08
N GLN A 6 -16.48 -3.08 -7.56
CA GLN A 6 -16.42 -1.83 -6.80
C GLN A 6 -17.41 -1.79 -5.62
N TYR A 7 -18.49 -2.58 -5.65
CA TYR A 7 -19.41 -2.68 -4.52
C TYR A 7 -18.80 -3.31 -3.28
N ILE A 8 -17.78 -4.17 -3.44
CA ILE A 8 -17.03 -4.73 -2.31
C ILE A 8 -16.54 -3.59 -1.42
N ILE A 9 -15.88 -2.61 -2.02
CA ILE A 9 -15.29 -1.48 -1.28
C ILE A 9 -16.36 -0.54 -0.77
N SER A 10 -17.34 -0.19 -1.61
CA SER A 10 -18.32 0.85 -1.27
C SER A 10 -19.45 0.37 -0.35
N ARG A 11 -19.71 -0.93 -0.24
CA ARG A 11 -20.88 -1.48 0.46
C ARG A 11 -20.59 -2.62 1.43
N GLU A 12 -19.47 -3.34 1.29
CA GLU A 12 -19.25 -4.57 2.05
C GLU A 12 -18.05 -4.46 3.01
N VAL A 13 -17.03 -3.66 2.68
CA VAL A 13 -15.93 -3.39 3.61
C VAL A 13 -16.45 -2.60 4.81
N LYS A 14 -16.12 -3.05 6.02
CA LYS A 14 -16.55 -2.40 7.28
C LYS A 14 -16.11 -0.93 7.32
N PRO A 15 -16.95 0.00 7.79
CA PRO A 15 -16.53 1.38 8.04
C PRO A 15 -15.29 1.46 8.92
N GLY A 16 -14.35 2.32 8.56
CA GLY A 16 -13.07 2.46 9.28
C GLY A 16 -11.96 1.51 8.84
N LYS A 17 -12.26 0.52 7.98
CA LYS A 17 -11.25 -0.30 7.32
C LYS A 17 -10.93 0.28 5.94
N ALA A 18 -9.65 0.42 5.63
CA ALA A 18 -9.24 0.92 4.32
C ALA A 18 -8.99 -0.25 3.36
N ALA A 19 -9.67 -0.21 2.21
CA ALA A 19 -9.41 -1.12 1.10
C ALA A 19 -9.63 -0.41 -0.24
N VAL A 20 -8.87 -0.80 -1.25
CA VAL A 20 -8.97 -0.25 -2.60
C VAL A 20 -8.87 -1.38 -3.61
N ILE A 21 -9.76 -1.40 -4.59
CA ILE A 21 -9.66 -2.25 -5.79
C ILE A 21 -9.49 -1.32 -6.98
N THR A 22 -8.36 -1.44 -7.66
CA THR A 22 -8.08 -0.71 -8.91
C THR A 22 -7.99 -1.70 -10.05
N LEU A 23 -8.83 -1.55 -11.06
CA LEU A 23 -8.76 -2.32 -12.30
C LEU A 23 -8.06 -1.46 -13.35
N ALA A 24 -6.74 -1.62 -13.46
CA ALA A 24 -5.89 -0.76 -14.27
C ALA A 24 -5.87 -1.15 -15.76
N THR A 25 -6.13 -2.42 -16.06
CA THR A 25 -6.14 -2.92 -17.44
C THR A 25 -7.42 -3.69 -17.71
N VAL A 26 -8.10 -3.35 -18.79
CA VAL A 26 -9.21 -4.13 -19.35
C VAL A 26 -8.96 -4.23 -20.84
N GLN A 27 -8.76 -5.44 -21.34
CA GLN A 27 -8.44 -5.68 -22.73
C GLN A 27 -9.34 -6.79 -23.30
N ALA A 28 -10.04 -6.48 -24.40
CA ALA A 28 -10.91 -7.39 -25.10
C ALA A 28 -10.80 -7.16 -26.60
N GLY A 29 -10.73 -8.26 -27.36
CA GLY A 29 -10.69 -8.21 -28.83
C GLY A 29 -9.43 -7.59 -29.44
N ARG A 30 -9.39 -7.54 -30.75
CA ARG A 30 -8.26 -7.03 -31.55
C ARG A 30 -8.68 -5.99 -32.60
N GLY A 31 -9.78 -5.27 -32.37
CA GLY A 31 -10.18 -4.11 -33.18
C GLY A 31 -11.14 -4.39 -34.35
N ALA A 32 -11.69 -5.60 -34.49
CA ALA A 32 -12.76 -5.85 -35.46
C ALA A 32 -14.12 -5.64 -34.76
N GLU A 33 -14.90 -4.66 -35.25
CA GLU A 33 -16.14 -4.21 -34.61
C GLU A 33 -17.29 -5.23 -34.67
N ASN A 34 -17.23 -6.16 -35.59
CA ASN A 34 -18.24 -7.21 -35.81
C ASN A 34 -17.86 -8.58 -35.26
N ILE A 35 -16.77 -8.68 -34.50
CA ILE A 35 -16.33 -9.93 -33.87
C ILE A 35 -16.39 -9.78 -32.35
N ILE A 36 -17.23 -10.61 -31.72
CA ILE A 36 -17.30 -10.71 -30.26
C ILE A 36 -16.05 -11.43 -29.77
N PRO A 37 -15.26 -10.86 -28.86
CA PRO A 37 -14.08 -11.53 -28.29
C PRO A 37 -14.45 -12.76 -27.46
N ASP A 38 -13.63 -13.80 -27.58
CA ASP A 38 -13.79 -15.02 -26.78
C ASP A 38 -13.39 -14.82 -25.32
N GLU A 39 -12.49 -13.86 -25.07
CA GLU A 39 -11.97 -13.57 -23.73
C GLU A 39 -11.80 -12.07 -23.45
N VAL A 40 -11.85 -11.73 -22.17
CA VAL A 40 -11.52 -10.41 -21.64
C VAL A 40 -10.44 -10.56 -20.58
N TYR A 41 -9.30 -9.93 -20.77
CA TYR A 41 -8.23 -9.85 -19.78
C TYR A 41 -8.41 -8.64 -18.89
N ILE A 42 -8.42 -8.87 -17.56
CA ILE A 42 -8.53 -7.81 -16.56
C ILE A 42 -7.36 -7.94 -15.59
N ARG A 43 -6.66 -6.85 -15.35
CA ARG A 43 -5.58 -6.79 -14.36
C ARG A 43 -5.74 -5.56 -13.49
N GLY A 44 -5.41 -5.75 -12.20
CA GLY A 44 -5.55 -4.67 -11.23
C GLY A 44 -4.74 -4.91 -9.98
N THR A 45 -4.96 -4.06 -8.99
CA THR A 45 -4.36 -4.17 -7.66
C THR A 45 -5.43 -4.13 -6.58
N VAL A 46 -5.17 -4.83 -5.49
CA VAL A 46 -5.96 -4.78 -4.26
C VAL A 46 -5.06 -4.30 -3.13
N ARG A 47 -5.50 -3.27 -2.43
CA ARG A 47 -4.81 -2.71 -1.27
C ARG A 47 -5.71 -2.83 -0.04
N ASN A 48 -5.15 -3.18 1.10
CA ASN A 48 -5.92 -3.41 2.32
C ASN A 48 -5.14 -2.95 3.54
N SER A 49 -5.88 -2.51 4.57
CA SER A 49 -5.30 -2.05 5.82
C SER A 49 -4.80 -3.18 6.73
N ASP A 50 -5.39 -4.36 6.60
CA ASP A 50 -5.10 -5.51 7.46
C ASP A 50 -5.40 -6.83 6.76
N MET A 51 -4.94 -7.93 7.34
CA MET A 51 -5.04 -9.27 6.74
C MET A 51 -6.47 -9.82 6.74
N GLU A 52 -7.32 -9.46 7.70
CA GLU A 52 -8.74 -9.86 7.74
C GLU A 52 -9.49 -9.25 6.55
N THR A 53 -9.34 -7.93 6.38
CA THR A 53 -9.91 -7.19 5.25
C THR A 53 -9.41 -7.74 3.91
N ARG A 54 -8.12 -8.09 3.83
CA ARG A 54 -7.51 -8.70 2.64
C ARG A 54 -8.18 -10.03 2.29
N ALA A 55 -8.31 -10.93 3.25
CA ALA A 55 -8.93 -12.23 3.04
C ALA A 55 -10.40 -12.08 2.61
N PHE A 56 -11.14 -11.20 3.28
CA PHE A 56 -12.52 -10.89 2.92
C PHE A 56 -12.63 -10.38 1.47
N VAL A 57 -11.83 -9.38 1.10
CA VAL A 57 -11.89 -8.79 -0.26
C VAL A 57 -11.56 -9.85 -1.33
N PHE A 58 -10.56 -10.69 -1.10
CA PHE A 58 -10.18 -11.74 -2.05
C PHE A 58 -11.29 -12.78 -2.23
N GLN A 59 -11.90 -13.21 -1.14
CA GLN A 59 -13.06 -14.10 -1.19
C GLN A 59 -14.22 -13.46 -1.97
N ARG A 60 -14.53 -12.19 -1.69
CA ARG A 60 -15.65 -11.50 -2.36
C ARG A 60 -15.39 -11.28 -3.85
N ILE A 61 -14.15 -11.03 -4.26
CA ILE A 61 -13.80 -10.97 -5.68
C ILE A 61 -14.16 -12.29 -6.38
N ASP A 62 -13.74 -13.41 -5.84
CA ASP A 62 -14.03 -14.73 -6.41
C ASP A 62 -15.55 -15.00 -6.50
N GLU A 63 -16.28 -14.73 -5.42
CA GLU A 63 -17.72 -14.93 -5.37
C GLU A 63 -18.48 -14.08 -6.41
N ILE A 64 -18.08 -12.82 -6.60
CA ILE A 64 -18.69 -11.93 -7.61
C ILE A 64 -18.36 -12.40 -9.02
N LEU A 65 -17.13 -12.83 -9.28
CA LEU A 65 -16.71 -13.39 -10.57
C LEU A 65 -17.54 -14.64 -10.87
N LYS A 66 -17.60 -15.59 -9.94
CA LYS A 66 -18.36 -16.81 -10.06
C LYS A 66 -19.83 -16.55 -10.36
N GLY A 67 -20.47 -15.70 -9.57
CA GLY A 67 -21.89 -15.36 -9.75
C GLY A 67 -22.17 -14.67 -11.08
N THR A 68 -21.30 -13.73 -11.49
CA THR A 68 -21.46 -13.02 -12.75
C THR A 68 -21.25 -13.94 -13.95
N CYS A 69 -20.22 -14.76 -13.94
CA CYS A 69 -19.92 -15.70 -15.03
C CYS A 69 -21.02 -16.74 -15.17
N MET A 70 -21.50 -17.30 -14.06
CA MET A 70 -22.64 -18.22 -14.07
C MET A 70 -23.90 -17.61 -14.71
N ALA A 71 -24.22 -16.38 -14.36
CA ALA A 71 -25.37 -15.67 -14.92
C ALA A 71 -25.24 -15.38 -16.41
N MET A 72 -24.01 -15.18 -16.90
CA MET A 72 -23.71 -14.82 -18.30
C MET A 72 -23.25 -16.01 -19.15
N ARG A 73 -23.29 -17.25 -18.60
CA ARG A 73 -22.83 -18.49 -19.27
C ARG A 73 -21.39 -18.37 -19.75
N ALA A 74 -20.54 -17.83 -18.91
CA ALA A 74 -19.10 -17.65 -19.14
C ALA A 74 -18.31 -18.35 -18.02
N ASP A 75 -17.03 -18.56 -18.27
CA ASP A 75 -16.06 -19.05 -17.28
C ASP A 75 -15.08 -17.96 -16.91
N TYR A 76 -14.28 -18.17 -15.87
CA TYR A 76 -13.21 -17.25 -15.46
C TYR A 76 -12.02 -18.00 -14.91
N GLU A 77 -10.87 -17.41 -15.05
CA GLU A 77 -9.65 -17.78 -14.35
C GLU A 77 -9.24 -16.60 -13.46
N LEU A 78 -9.01 -16.84 -12.18
CA LEU A 78 -8.58 -15.83 -11.21
C LEU A 78 -7.24 -16.22 -10.63
N LYS A 79 -6.28 -15.29 -10.73
CA LYS A 79 -4.97 -15.42 -10.10
C LYS A 79 -4.71 -14.24 -9.18
N PHE A 80 -4.30 -14.51 -7.95
CA PHE A 80 -3.80 -13.51 -7.01
C PHE A 80 -2.29 -13.63 -6.87
N ASP A 81 -1.62 -12.52 -7.09
CA ASP A 81 -0.25 -12.32 -6.64
C ASP A 81 -0.30 -11.65 -5.28
N TYR A 82 0.07 -12.41 -4.25
CA TYR A 82 -0.06 -12.00 -2.85
C TYR A 82 1.04 -11.04 -2.41
N GLY A 83 1.48 -10.11 -3.14
CA GLY A 83 2.40 -9.02 -2.78
C GLY A 83 2.70 -8.85 -1.27
N TYR A 84 3.09 -7.68 -0.86
CA TYR A 84 3.47 -7.40 0.54
C TYR A 84 2.27 -7.43 1.51
N PRO A 85 2.47 -7.91 2.76
CA PRO A 85 1.49 -7.70 3.82
C PRO A 85 1.44 -6.23 4.24
N PRO A 86 0.37 -5.79 4.93
CA PRO A 86 0.33 -4.46 5.53
C PRO A 86 1.48 -4.28 6.53
N VAL A 87 2.09 -3.10 6.51
CA VAL A 87 3.06 -2.71 7.55
C VAL A 87 2.29 -2.28 8.79
N PHE A 88 2.59 -2.91 9.91
CA PHE A 88 2.05 -2.55 11.22
C PHE A 88 3.19 -2.11 12.15
N ASN A 89 3.15 -0.86 12.56
CA ASN A 89 4.09 -0.33 13.55
C ASN A 89 3.62 -0.69 14.95
N GLU A 90 4.43 -1.44 15.68
CA GLU A 90 4.14 -1.79 17.07
C GLU A 90 4.33 -0.56 17.96
N GLN A 91 3.42 -0.35 18.95
CA GLN A 91 3.34 0.88 19.71
C GLN A 91 4.62 1.18 20.51
N SER A 92 5.16 0.19 21.24
CA SER A 92 6.35 0.42 22.06
C SER A 92 7.61 0.68 21.25
N MET A 93 7.72 0.05 20.08
CA MET A 93 8.80 0.28 19.14
C MET A 93 8.68 1.67 18.51
N THR A 94 7.45 2.09 18.21
CA THR A 94 7.15 3.42 17.67
C THR A 94 7.48 4.51 18.68
N ASP A 95 7.03 4.37 19.93
CA ASP A 95 7.28 5.33 21.00
C ASP A 95 8.79 5.47 21.27
N GLY A 96 9.50 4.34 21.28
CA GLY A 96 10.96 4.34 21.41
C GLY A 96 11.67 5.08 20.27
N MET A 97 11.28 4.81 19.03
CA MET A 97 11.87 5.49 17.89
C MET A 97 11.54 6.99 17.85
N ILE A 98 10.33 7.38 18.26
CA ILE A 98 9.96 8.80 18.41
C ILE A 98 10.86 9.48 19.46
N ALA A 99 11.09 8.86 20.60
CA ALA A 99 11.96 9.40 21.64
C ALA A 99 13.41 9.55 21.13
N THR A 100 13.95 8.52 20.47
CA THR A 100 15.27 8.57 19.83
C THR A 100 15.35 9.70 18.81
N ALA A 101 14.34 9.82 17.93
CA ALA A 101 14.34 10.84 16.88
C ALA A 101 14.27 12.26 17.45
N LYS A 102 13.45 12.50 18.46
CA LYS A 102 13.34 13.80 19.15
C LYS A 102 14.65 14.18 19.85
N ASN A 103 15.28 13.22 20.53
CA ASN A 103 16.56 13.44 21.20
C ASN A 103 17.69 13.76 20.22
N LEU A 104 17.69 13.13 19.04
CA LEU A 104 18.76 13.27 18.06
C LEU A 104 18.57 14.49 17.15
N LEU A 105 17.34 14.76 16.71
CA LEU A 105 17.05 15.74 15.67
C LEU A 105 16.30 16.98 16.17
N GLY A 106 15.64 16.89 17.33
CA GLY A 106 14.74 17.92 17.86
C GLY A 106 13.26 17.61 17.59
N ASP A 107 12.39 18.16 18.45
CA ASP A 107 10.94 17.92 18.39
C ASP A 107 10.28 18.42 17.10
N ASP A 108 10.77 19.51 16.56
CA ASP A 108 10.26 20.17 15.37
C ASP A 108 10.45 19.35 14.07
N LYS A 109 11.44 18.46 14.06
CA LYS A 109 11.72 17.58 12.93
C LYS A 109 10.93 16.26 12.96
N VAL A 110 10.26 15.92 14.07
CA VAL A 110 9.55 14.67 14.22
C VAL A 110 8.05 14.86 14.01
N LYS A 111 7.51 14.26 12.97
CA LYS A 111 6.07 14.32 12.64
C LYS A 111 5.43 12.96 12.73
N LEU A 112 4.27 12.90 13.39
CA LEU A 112 3.45 11.70 13.45
C LEU A 112 2.45 11.70 12.29
N TYR A 113 2.48 10.61 11.52
CA TYR A 113 1.48 10.35 10.51
C TYR A 113 0.37 9.50 11.10
N THR A 114 -0.84 10.05 11.15
CA THR A 114 -2.04 9.36 11.61
C THR A 114 -2.86 8.78 10.45
N GLU A 115 -2.58 9.22 9.22
CA GLU A 115 -3.26 8.72 8.03
C GLU A 115 -2.65 7.41 7.56
N GLN A 116 -3.52 6.46 7.21
CA GLN A 116 -3.11 5.16 6.73
C GLN A 116 -2.56 5.24 5.31
N ALA A 117 -1.29 4.90 5.13
CA ALA A 117 -0.69 4.81 3.82
C ALA A 117 -1.09 3.48 3.14
N MET A 118 -1.49 3.55 1.87
CA MET A 118 -1.86 2.38 1.06
C MET A 118 -0.71 1.89 0.17
N GLY A 119 0.53 2.31 0.42
CA GLY A 119 1.74 1.79 -0.22
C GLY A 119 2.04 0.36 0.22
N GLY A 120 2.76 -0.38 -0.62
CA GLY A 120 3.28 -1.71 -0.27
C GLY A 120 4.76 -1.60 0.11
N GLU A 121 5.14 -2.29 1.19
CA GLU A 121 6.52 -2.33 1.71
C GLU A 121 6.88 -3.75 2.14
N ASP A 122 8.07 -4.20 1.79
CA ASP A 122 8.56 -5.53 2.17
C ASP A 122 8.87 -5.65 3.67
N ALA A 123 9.10 -4.53 4.35
CA ALA A 123 9.18 -4.45 5.81
C ALA A 123 7.99 -5.13 6.53
N GLY A 124 6.82 -5.18 5.87
CA GLY A 124 5.66 -5.89 6.39
C GLY A 124 5.92 -7.38 6.67
N PHE A 125 6.78 -8.05 5.90
CA PHE A 125 7.14 -9.45 6.16
C PHE A 125 7.97 -9.61 7.45
N PHE A 126 8.87 -8.67 7.72
CA PHE A 126 9.65 -8.68 8.97
C PHE A 126 8.74 -8.45 10.17
N TYR A 127 7.82 -7.48 10.07
CA TYR A 127 6.96 -7.09 11.20
C TYR A 127 5.83 -8.09 11.48
N GLN A 128 5.60 -9.07 10.60
CA GLN A 128 4.79 -10.25 10.93
C GLN A 128 5.53 -11.22 11.87
N LYS A 129 6.85 -11.11 12.00
CA LYS A 129 7.69 -12.03 12.78
C LYS A 129 8.22 -11.40 14.06
N VAL A 130 8.50 -10.11 14.02
CA VAL A 130 9.07 -9.36 15.14
C VAL A 130 8.39 -7.98 15.24
N PRO A 131 8.24 -7.43 16.45
CA PRO A 131 7.80 -6.06 16.60
C PRO A 131 8.76 -5.09 15.91
N GLY A 132 8.22 -4.05 15.28
CA GLY A 132 9.03 -3.07 14.56
C GLY A 132 8.34 -1.73 14.38
N CYS A 133 9.12 -0.76 13.95
CA CYS A 133 8.66 0.58 13.60
C CYS A 133 9.23 0.98 12.23
N PHE A 134 8.36 1.18 11.27
CA PHE A 134 8.70 1.74 9.96
C PHE A 134 8.49 3.24 9.99
N PHE A 135 9.53 4.00 9.76
CA PHE A 135 9.46 5.45 9.66
C PHE A 135 9.94 5.93 8.29
N ARG A 136 9.64 7.14 7.94
CA ARG A 136 10.04 7.75 6.67
C ARG A 136 10.95 8.95 6.91
N LEU A 137 12.04 8.98 6.18
CA LEU A 137 12.83 10.18 6.00
C LEU A 137 12.20 10.98 4.84
N TYR A 138 11.69 12.17 5.12
CA TYR A 138 10.96 12.95 4.14
C TYR A 138 11.66 14.29 3.88
N ASN A 139 12.29 14.41 2.74
CA ASN A 139 12.99 15.63 2.33
C ASN A 139 12.87 15.86 0.81
N PRO A 140 11.65 16.12 0.31
CA PRO A 140 11.50 16.46 -1.09
C PRO A 140 12.08 17.84 -1.37
N ALA A 141 12.76 17.97 -2.51
CA ALA A 141 13.26 19.24 -3.00
C ALA A 141 12.36 19.77 -4.13
N PRO A 142 12.29 21.10 -4.33
CA PRO A 142 11.60 21.67 -5.46
C PRO A 142 12.24 21.23 -6.79
N PHE A 143 11.40 20.92 -7.76
CA PHE A 143 11.84 20.74 -9.14
C PHE A 143 12.24 22.11 -9.76
N VAL A 144 12.76 22.10 -10.97
CA VAL A 144 13.22 23.34 -11.67
C VAL A 144 12.13 24.40 -11.88
N ASP A 145 10.87 24.01 -11.79
CA ASP A 145 9.70 24.92 -11.82
C ASP A 145 9.32 25.49 -10.43
N GLY A 146 10.04 25.12 -9.37
CA GLY A 146 9.78 25.54 -8.00
C GLY A 146 8.74 24.69 -7.24
N GLU A 147 8.14 23.69 -7.89
CA GLU A 147 7.11 22.85 -7.30
C GLU A 147 7.69 21.57 -6.69
N ILE A 148 7.06 21.08 -5.61
CA ILE A 148 7.41 19.81 -4.96
C ILE A 148 6.48 18.70 -5.47
N TYR A 149 7.06 17.70 -6.10
CA TYR A 149 6.33 16.56 -6.63
C TYR A 149 6.43 15.36 -5.70
N PRO A 150 5.36 14.53 -5.61
CA PRO A 150 5.38 13.32 -4.78
C PRO A 150 6.26 12.23 -5.38
N GLY A 151 6.64 11.26 -4.57
CA GLY A 151 7.32 10.05 -5.04
C GLY A 151 6.55 9.37 -6.18
N HIS A 152 7.27 8.69 -7.09
CA HIS A 152 6.76 8.11 -8.35
C HIS A 152 6.37 9.12 -9.44
N ASN A 153 6.52 10.41 -9.23
CA ASN A 153 6.40 11.40 -10.28
C ASN A 153 7.76 11.54 -10.99
N ALA A 154 7.74 11.71 -12.32
CA ALA A 154 8.97 11.90 -13.11
C ALA A 154 9.76 13.18 -12.74
N ARG A 155 9.12 14.13 -12.08
CA ARG A 155 9.72 15.39 -11.59
C ARG A 155 10.06 15.35 -10.09
N PHE A 156 9.92 14.18 -9.45
CA PHE A 156 10.29 14.03 -8.04
C PHE A 156 11.80 14.25 -7.87
N VAL A 157 12.16 15.10 -6.94
CA VAL A 157 13.55 15.35 -6.52
C VAL A 157 13.65 15.11 -5.02
N LEU A 158 14.65 14.36 -4.62
CA LEU A 158 15.01 14.15 -3.22
C LEU A 158 16.26 14.99 -2.91
N ASP A 159 16.21 15.76 -1.84
CA ASP A 159 17.40 16.37 -1.26
C ASP A 159 18.11 15.31 -0.39
N ASP A 160 19.27 14.86 -0.82
CA ASP A 160 20.06 13.82 -0.17
C ASP A 160 20.89 14.33 1.02
N SER A 161 20.87 15.64 1.26
CA SER A 161 21.62 16.28 2.35
C SER A 161 21.27 15.78 3.75
N ILE A 162 20.08 15.14 3.92
CA ILE A 162 19.61 14.58 5.21
C ILE A 162 19.78 13.06 5.34
N LEU A 163 20.35 12.37 4.36
CA LEU A 163 20.47 10.90 4.42
C LEU A 163 21.30 10.42 5.63
N TYR A 164 22.27 11.22 6.08
CA TYR A 164 23.02 10.93 7.30
C TYR A 164 22.14 10.94 8.56
N GLU A 165 21.07 11.76 8.62
CA GLU A 165 20.10 11.76 9.72
C GLU A 165 19.36 10.42 9.80
N GLY A 166 18.97 9.86 8.65
CA GLY A 166 18.36 8.53 8.58
C GLY A 166 19.28 7.43 9.08
N THR A 167 20.55 7.47 8.69
CA THR A 167 21.57 6.52 9.16
C THR A 167 21.78 6.63 10.67
N ALA A 168 21.89 7.85 11.18
CA ALA A 168 22.05 8.13 12.60
C ALA A 168 20.86 7.63 13.42
N LEU A 169 19.63 7.84 12.93
CA LEU A 169 18.40 7.36 13.56
C LEU A 169 18.36 5.83 13.67
N LEU A 170 18.74 5.10 12.61
CA LEU A 170 18.80 3.64 12.63
C LEU A 170 19.84 3.13 13.64
N ALA A 171 21.02 3.74 13.63
CA ALA A 171 22.11 3.35 14.55
C ALA A 171 21.75 3.64 16.01
N GLN A 172 21.27 4.87 16.30
CA GLN A 172 20.90 5.27 17.67
C GLN A 172 19.69 4.49 18.16
N GLY A 173 18.69 4.25 17.29
CA GLY A 173 17.52 3.44 17.62
C GLY A 173 17.89 2.02 18.04
N ALA A 174 18.87 1.40 17.36
CA ALA A 174 19.38 0.09 17.75
C ALA A 174 20.09 0.13 19.12
N VAL A 175 20.92 1.15 19.37
CA VAL A 175 21.60 1.34 20.67
C VAL A 175 20.59 1.55 21.80
N ASP A 176 19.59 2.42 21.61
CA ASP A 176 18.56 2.70 22.59
C ASP A 176 17.69 1.47 22.89
N PHE A 177 17.41 0.67 21.87
CA PHE A 177 16.67 -0.58 22.05
C PHE A 177 17.45 -1.61 22.87
N LEU A 178 18.74 -1.77 22.62
CA LEU A 178 19.59 -2.73 23.32
C LEU A 178 19.89 -2.35 24.76
N ASN A 179 19.71 -1.08 25.13
CA ASN A 179 19.97 -0.56 26.49
C ASN A 179 18.70 -0.35 27.32
N ARG A 180 17.58 -0.90 26.89
CA ARG A 180 16.29 -0.84 27.62
C ARG A 180 16.24 -1.78 28.82
#